data_d8dc9084dd99368d9b101eca42167bc7
#
_entry.id   d8dc9084dd99368d9b101eca42167bc7
#
_cell.length_a   1.000
_cell.length_b   1.000
_cell.length_c   1.000
_cell.angle_alpha   90.00
_cell.angle_beta   90.00
_cell.angle_gamma   90.00
#
_symmetry.space_group_name_H-M   'P 1'
#
loop_
_entity.id
_entity.type
_entity.pdbx_description
1 polymer ?
#
loop_
_entity_poly.entity_id
_entity_poly.type
_entity_poly.pdbx_seq_one_letter_code
_entity_poly.pdbx_strand_id
1 'polypeptide(L)'
;DCSQSRGLGDVYKRQGKGYSAISDESLKILPDSPVGAVFSAQEQEKYRKFKEERVGSADYISMDGEFSRYLKDVYSEEPIKREALKDECEILVVGAGFAGLLLWFKLKAAGFVDVRFCEKGGDVGGTWYWNRYPGIACDVESYSYLLLLEEMGYIPTMKFASGFEILEYCQSMAERFGFYDKCLFHTTVEQTSWSEEAGRWSVRTDRGDVMKARFVLLANGILTTPKLARIEGMEEFKGESFHTSRWDYDVDLTGKRVGIIGTGATSVQAVPELAKVVKELF
;
A
#
# COMPACT_ATOMS: atom_id res chain seq x y z
N ASP A 1 -3.07 -15.24 -16.24
CA ASP A 1 -2.50 -14.79 -17.51
C ASP A 1 -1.09 -15.38 -17.68
N CYS A 2 -1.00 -16.46 -18.49
CA CYS A 2 0.26 -17.21 -18.69
C CYS A 2 1.35 -16.45 -19.45
N SER A 3 1.13 -15.22 -19.88
CA SER A 3 2.11 -14.42 -20.62
C SER A 3 3.24 -13.90 -19.73
N GLN A 4 2.97 -13.64 -18.46
CA GLN A 4 3.98 -13.16 -17.52
C GLN A 4 4.97 -14.25 -17.07
N SER A 5 4.54 -15.51 -17.01
CA SER A 5 5.44 -16.61 -16.67
C SER A 5 6.45 -16.96 -17.75
N ARG A 6 6.12 -16.70 -19.02
CA ARG A 6 7.06 -16.88 -20.15
C ARG A 6 8.20 -15.87 -20.15
N GLY A 7 7.92 -14.61 -19.77
CA GLY A 7 8.93 -13.57 -19.68
C GLY A 7 9.98 -13.84 -18.60
N LEU A 8 9.56 -14.33 -17.44
CA LEU A 8 10.47 -14.71 -16.34
C LEU A 8 11.36 -15.90 -16.74
N GLY A 9 10.81 -16.92 -17.40
CA GLY A 9 11.57 -18.07 -17.89
C GLY A 9 12.68 -17.68 -18.88
N ASP A 10 12.41 -16.71 -19.76
CA ASP A 10 13.39 -16.22 -20.74
C ASP A 10 14.49 -15.36 -20.10
N VAL A 11 14.17 -14.58 -19.08
CA VAL A 11 15.17 -13.82 -18.31
C VAL A 11 16.13 -14.76 -17.58
N TYR A 12 15.63 -15.83 -16.94
CA TYR A 12 16.47 -16.81 -16.27
C TYR A 12 17.32 -17.65 -17.23
N LYS A 13 16.81 -17.99 -18.41
CA LYS A 13 17.60 -18.65 -19.47
C LYS A 13 18.77 -17.80 -19.96
N ARG A 14 18.57 -16.49 -20.11
CA ARG A 14 19.63 -15.54 -20.52
C ARG A 14 20.73 -15.38 -19.45
N GLN A 15 20.42 -15.66 -18.18
CA GLN A 15 21.40 -15.59 -17.09
C GLN A 15 22.16 -16.90 -16.86
N GLY A 16 21.98 -17.91 -17.72
CA GLY A 16 22.67 -19.20 -17.60
C GLY A 16 22.29 -20.04 -16.38
N LYS A 17 21.29 -19.64 -15.64
CA LYS A 17 20.72 -20.40 -14.51
C LYS A 17 19.52 -21.17 -15.02
N GLY A 18 19.76 -22.39 -15.51
CA GLY A 18 18.73 -23.29 -16.01
C GLY A 18 17.81 -23.76 -14.88
N TYR A 19 16.73 -23.04 -14.66
CA TYR A 19 15.53 -23.68 -14.09
C TYR A 19 14.82 -24.36 -15.27
N SER A 20 14.83 -25.68 -15.30
CA SER A 20 13.93 -26.42 -16.19
C SER A 20 12.51 -26.00 -15.86
N ALA A 21 11.74 -25.63 -16.89
CA ALA A 21 10.31 -25.45 -16.72
C ALA A 21 9.77 -26.69 -15.98
N ILE A 22 8.97 -26.48 -14.95
CA ILE A 22 8.26 -27.59 -14.26
C ILE A 22 7.54 -28.35 -15.37
N SER A 23 7.88 -29.61 -15.58
CA SER A 23 7.25 -30.42 -16.63
C SER A 23 5.78 -30.65 -16.26
N ASP A 24 4.93 -30.83 -17.30
CA ASP A 24 3.52 -31.17 -17.07
C ASP A 24 3.34 -32.45 -16.24
N GLU A 25 4.35 -33.34 -16.25
CA GLU A 25 4.39 -34.51 -15.36
C GLU A 25 4.71 -34.15 -13.91
N SER A 26 5.57 -33.16 -13.67
CA SER A 26 5.87 -32.69 -12.32
C SER A 26 4.68 -31.95 -11.70
N LEU A 27 3.85 -31.30 -12.50
CA LEU A 27 2.59 -30.68 -12.04
C LEU A 27 1.56 -31.73 -11.60
N LYS A 28 1.59 -32.94 -12.17
CA LYS A 28 0.73 -34.05 -11.76
C LYS A 28 1.12 -34.70 -10.43
N ILE A 29 2.35 -34.47 -9.97
CA ILE A 29 2.89 -35.04 -8.72
C ILE A 29 2.70 -34.06 -7.55
N LEU A 30 2.40 -32.80 -7.81
CA LEU A 30 2.05 -31.86 -6.74
C LEU A 30 0.73 -32.35 -6.13
N PRO A 31 0.67 -32.65 -4.81
CA PRO A 31 -0.59 -32.93 -4.16
C PRO A 31 -1.52 -31.78 -4.46
N ASP A 32 -2.80 -32.08 -4.72
CA ASP A 32 -3.85 -31.08 -4.89
C ASP A 32 -3.67 -30.04 -3.79
N SER A 33 -3.17 -28.88 -4.18
CA SER A 33 -2.90 -27.80 -3.22
C SER A 33 -4.21 -27.51 -2.50
N PRO A 34 -4.24 -27.41 -1.17
CA PRO A 34 -5.44 -26.94 -0.48
C PRO A 34 -5.87 -25.53 -0.95
N VAL A 35 -4.98 -24.77 -1.58
CA VAL A 35 -5.29 -23.51 -2.28
C VAL A 35 -6.00 -23.78 -3.62
N GLY A 36 -5.84 -24.99 -4.18
CA GLY A 36 -6.59 -25.51 -5.32
C GLY A 36 -7.76 -26.41 -4.88
N ALA A 37 -8.14 -26.40 -3.60
CA ALA A 37 -9.38 -27.03 -3.17
C ALA A 37 -10.51 -26.44 -4.03
N VAL A 38 -10.83 -27.16 -5.08
CA VAL A 38 -11.88 -26.81 -5.99
C VAL A 38 -13.15 -26.82 -5.15
N PHE A 39 -13.68 -25.65 -4.86
CA PHE A 39 -15.01 -25.54 -4.28
C PHE A 39 -15.94 -26.44 -5.09
N SER A 40 -16.69 -27.27 -4.44
CA SER A 40 -17.72 -28.08 -5.11
C SER A 40 -18.61 -27.16 -5.94
N ALA A 41 -19.22 -27.67 -6.98
CA ALA A 41 -20.16 -26.88 -7.81
C ALA A 41 -21.24 -26.20 -6.95
N GLN A 42 -21.64 -26.82 -5.85
CA GLN A 42 -22.60 -26.27 -4.91
C GLN A 42 -22.05 -25.10 -4.10
N GLU A 43 -20.79 -25.17 -3.69
CA GLU A 43 -20.08 -24.07 -2.99
C GLU A 43 -19.80 -22.91 -3.93
N GLN A 44 -19.40 -23.19 -5.17
CA GLN A 44 -19.21 -22.16 -6.20
C GLN A 44 -20.53 -21.44 -6.50
N GLU A 45 -21.64 -22.16 -6.63
CA GLU A 45 -22.95 -21.57 -6.85
C GLU A 45 -23.42 -20.75 -5.65
N LYS A 46 -23.20 -21.23 -4.42
CA LYS A 46 -23.48 -20.50 -3.20
C LYS A 46 -22.67 -19.20 -3.15
N TYR A 47 -21.36 -19.27 -3.49
CA TYR A 47 -20.49 -18.11 -3.53
C TYR A 47 -20.90 -17.13 -4.63
N ARG A 48 -21.32 -17.62 -5.80
CA ARG A 48 -21.82 -16.80 -6.91
C ARG A 48 -23.08 -16.04 -6.50
N LYS A 49 -24.06 -16.71 -5.92
CA LYS A 49 -25.29 -16.09 -5.40
C LYS A 49 -24.98 -15.03 -4.34
N PHE A 50 -24.13 -15.37 -3.37
CA PHE A 50 -23.71 -14.42 -2.35
C PHE A 50 -23.01 -13.19 -2.94
N LYS A 51 -22.21 -13.36 -4.00
CA LYS A 51 -21.56 -12.26 -4.71
C LYS A 51 -22.58 -11.41 -5.48
N GLU A 52 -23.53 -12.04 -6.15
CA GLU A 52 -24.60 -11.35 -6.88
C GLU A 52 -25.52 -10.56 -5.94
N GLU A 53 -25.89 -11.13 -4.81
CA GLU A 53 -26.66 -10.44 -3.76
C GLU A 53 -25.90 -9.25 -3.16
N ARG A 54 -24.57 -9.31 -3.08
CA ARG A 54 -23.72 -8.22 -2.59
C ARG A 54 -23.46 -7.10 -3.60
N VAL A 55 -23.52 -7.37 -4.89
CA VAL A 55 -23.23 -6.38 -5.94
C VAL A 55 -24.19 -5.18 -5.91
N GLY A 56 -25.37 -5.33 -5.33
CA GLY A 56 -26.31 -4.21 -5.12
C GLY A 56 -26.13 -3.44 -3.81
N SER A 57 -25.34 -3.95 -2.84
CA SER A 57 -25.21 -3.37 -1.49
C SER A 57 -23.81 -2.85 -1.13
N ALA A 58 -22.83 -2.99 -2.02
CA ALA A 58 -21.47 -2.54 -1.77
C ALA A 58 -21.28 -1.05 -2.05
N ASP A 59 -22.26 -0.24 -1.67
CA ASP A 59 -22.11 1.21 -1.71
C ASP A 59 -21.21 1.65 -0.56
N TYR A 60 -20.06 2.22 -0.91
CA TYR A 60 -19.24 2.93 0.03
C TYR A 60 -19.76 4.36 0.21
N ILE A 61 -19.58 4.89 1.42
CA ILE A 61 -19.87 6.29 1.68
C ILE A 61 -18.84 7.16 0.94
N SER A 62 -19.31 8.24 0.30
CA SER A 62 -18.42 9.26 -0.25
C SER A 62 -17.63 9.91 0.89
N MET A 63 -16.34 10.13 0.66
CA MET A 63 -15.43 10.76 1.62
C MET A 63 -15.50 12.29 1.52
N ASP A 64 -16.70 12.84 1.57
CA ASP A 64 -16.98 14.27 1.58
C ASP A 64 -17.61 14.72 2.92
N GLY A 65 -17.84 16.02 3.07
CA GLY A 65 -18.41 16.58 4.29
C GLY A 65 -17.62 16.16 5.55
N GLU A 66 -18.31 15.63 6.54
CA GLU A 66 -17.69 15.18 7.80
C GLU A 66 -16.77 13.97 7.64
N PHE A 67 -16.98 13.15 6.60
CA PHE A 67 -16.11 11.99 6.34
C PHE A 67 -14.81 12.36 5.62
N SER A 68 -14.63 13.60 5.19
CA SER A 68 -13.37 14.08 4.60
C SER A 68 -12.18 13.97 5.56
N ARG A 69 -12.43 13.93 6.88
CA ARG A 69 -11.39 13.70 7.90
C ARG A 69 -10.60 12.41 7.68
N TYR A 70 -11.23 11.37 7.11
CA TYR A 70 -10.56 10.09 6.85
C TYR A 70 -9.58 10.13 5.66
N LEU A 71 -9.60 11.19 4.86
CA LEU A 71 -8.63 11.41 3.78
C LEU A 71 -7.37 12.14 4.26
N LYS A 72 -7.45 12.82 5.41
CA LYS A 72 -6.33 13.58 5.95
C LYS A 72 -5.20 12.67 6.40
N ASP A 73 -4.00 13.21 6.32
CA ASP A 73 -2.84 12.62 6.97
C ASP A 73 -2.87 13.02 8.46
N VAL A 74 -3.05 12.01 9.31
CA VAL A 74 -3.11 12.18 10.77
C VAL A 74 -1.78 11.86 11.44
N TYR A 75 -0.76 11.51 10.66
CA TYR A 75 0.54 11.03 11.17
C TYR A 75 1.68 11.99 10.91
N SER A 76 1.42 13.11 10.26
CA SER A 76 2.41 14.13 10.01
C SER A 76 1.91 15.51 10.41
N GLU A 77 2.86 16.41 10.62
CA GLU A 77 2.59 17.83 10.79
C GLU A 77 1.96 18.43 9.52
N GLU A 78 1.49 19.69 9.64
CA GLU A 78 0.95 20.40 8.51
C GLU A 78 1.93 20.46 7.33
N PRO A 79 1.44 20.35 6.08
CA PRO A 79 2.27 20.41 4.90
C PRO A 79 3.11 21.68 4.84
N ILE A 80 4.38 21.55 4.52
CA ILE A 80 5.28 22.69 4.29
C ILE A 80 4.65 23.61 3.22
N LYS A 81 4.45 24.87 3.57
CA LYS A 81 3.98 25.88 2.62
C LYS A 81 5.07 26.15 1.58
N ARG A 82 4.73 25.98 0.33
CA ARG A 82 5.59 26.25 -0.82
C ARG A 82 4.78 26.75 -2.01
N GLU A 83 5.43 27.47 -2.89
CA GLU A 83 4.88 27.84 -4.18
C GLU A 83 4.70 26.61 -5.08
N ALA A 84 3.74 26.72 -6.00
CA ALA A 84 3.51 25.71 -7.01
C ALA A 84 4.73 25.55 -7.93
N LEU A 85 5.14 24.32 -8.17
CA LEU A 85 6.30 24.01 -8.98
C LEU A 85 5.94 23.95 -10.47
N LYS A 86 6.83 24.49 -11.29
CA LYS A 86 6.90 24.22 -12.72
C LYS A 86 8.24 23.54 -12.97
N ASP A 87 8.21 22.23 -13.10
CA ASP A 87 9.42 21.40 -13.17
C ASP A 87 9.38 20.47 -14.38
N GLU A 88 10.52 20.00 -14.81
CA GLU A 88 10.65 18.99 -15.84
C GLU A 88 11.70 17.95 -15.39
N CYS A 89 11.38 16.67 -15.56
CA CYS A 89 12.28 15.59 -15.22
C CYS A 89 12.21 14.46 -16.29
N GLU A 90 13.16 13.56 -16.27
CA GLU A 90 13.11 12.40 -17.16
C GLU A 90 12.04 11.41 -16.68
N ILE A 91 12.01 11.11 -15.39
CA ILE A 91 11.09 10.12 -14.80
C ILE A 91 10.37 10.74 -13.60
N LEU A 92 9.04 10.67 -13.61
CA LEU A 92 8.21 10.99 -12.46
C LEU A 92 7.57 9.70 -11.92
N VAL A 93 7.67 9.48 -10.62
CA VAL A 93 7.12 8.31 -9.94
C VAL A 93 6.06 8.75 -8.93
N VAL A 94 4.91 8.09 -8.95
CA VAL A 94 3.80 8.36 -8.03
C VAL A 94 3.81 7.33 -6.92
N GLY A 95 4.15 7.74 -5.70
CA GLY A 95 4.18 6.92 -4.49
C GLY A 95 5.58 6.64 -3.97
N ALA A 96 5.73 6.71 -2.64
CA ALA A 96 6.96 6.50 -1.88
C ALA A 96 6.87 5.30 -0.92
N GLY A 97 6.06 4.32 -1.25
CA GLY A 97 6.05 3.01 -0.58
C GLY A 97 7.20 2.10 -1.07
N PHE A 98 7.12 0.81 -0.77
CA PHE A 98 8.13 -0.17 -1.17
C PHE A 98 8.49 -0.11 -2.66
N ALA A 99 7.47 0.00 -3.53
CA ALA A 99 7.72 0.07 -4.97
C ALA A 99 8.50 1.33 -5.36
N GLY A 100 8.16 2.49 -4.77
CA GLY A 100 8.87 3.76 -5.01
C GLY A 100 10.33 3.70 -4.55
N LEU A 101 10.57 3.20 -3.34
CA LEU A 101 11.92 3.04 -2.78
C LEU A 101 12.78 2.09 -3.63
N LEU A 102 12.22 0.94 -4.03
CA LEU A 102 12.92 -0.02 -4.89
C LEU A 102 13.20 0.56 -6.28
N LEU A 103 12.22 1.28 -6.85
CA LEU A 103 12.40 1.97 -8.14
C LEU A 103 13.56 2.95 -8.07
N TRP A 104 13.64 3.79 -7.02
CA TRP A 104 14.75 4.72 -6.86
C TRP A 104 16.10 4.01 -6.80
N PHE A 105 16.22 2.97 -5.98
CA PHE A 105 17.44 2.19 -5.89
C PHE A 105 17.87 1.63 -7.25
N LYS A 106 16.95 1.03 -8.00
CA LYS A 106 17.22 0.44 -9.32
C LYS A 106 17.49 1.47 -10.40
N LEU A 107 16.75 2.58 -10.43
CA LEU A 107 16.96 3.67 -11.39
C LEU A 107 18.32 4.34 -11.16
N LYS A 108 18.66 4.63 -9.92
CA LYS A 108 19.97 5.19 -9.54
C LYS A 108 21.12 4.27 -9.95
N ALA A 109 21.00 2.98 -9.70
CA ALA A 109 21.99 1.97 -10.11
C ALA A 109 22.12 1.85 -11.64
N ALA A 110 21.05 2.12 -12.39
CA ALA A 110 21.04 2.16 -13.86
C ALA A 110 21.49 3.50 -14.44
N GLY A 111 21.86 4.49 -13.60
CA GLY A 111 22.34 5.80 -14.03
C GLY A 111 21.26 6.85 -14.24
N PHE A 112 20.00 6.56 -13.95
CA PHE A 112 18.93 7.55 -14.00
C PHE A 112 18.90 8.35 -12.69
N VAL A 113 19.26 9.63 -12.76
CA VAL A 113 19.33 10.51 -11.59
C VAL A 113 18.32 11.67 -11.65
N ASP A 114 17.81 11.97 -12.85
CA ASP A 114 16.77 12.97 -13.06
C ASP A 114 15.39 12.35 -12.86
N VAL A 115 15.11 12.08 -11.58
CA VAL A 115 13.89 11.40 -11.13
C VAL A 115 13.22 12.27 -10.06
N ARG A 116 11.89 12.38 -10.15
CA ARG A 116 11.06 13.05 -9.16
C ARG A 116 10.00 12.09 -8.63
N PHE A 117 9.75 12.12 -7.34
CA PHE A 117 8.67 11.37 -6.70
C PHE A 117 7.61 12.31 -6.16
N CYS A 118 6.35 11.90 -6.22
CA CYS A 118 5.24 12.56 -5.54
C CYS A 118 4.61 11.57 -4.56
N GLU A 119 4.53 11.95 -3.29
CA GLU A 119 3.89 11.16 -2.23
C GLU A 119 2.83 12.00 -1.52
N LYS A 120 1.63 11.44 -1.37
CA LYS A 120 0.52 12.11 -0.68
C LYS A 120 0.70 12.19 0.83
N GLY A 121 1.43 11.23 1.41
CA GLY A 121 1.77 11.22 2.83
C GLY A 121 2.92 12.15 3.18
N GLY A 122 3.09 12.37 4.48
CA GLY A 122 4.19 13.19 5.00
C GLY A 122 5.54 12.48 5.02
N ASP A 123 5.57 11.16 4.77
CA ASP A 123 6.80 10.37 4.77
C ASP A 123 6.69 9.13 3.87
N VAL A 124 7.79 8.43 3.72
CA VAL A 124 7.89 7.15 3.01
C VAL A 124 7.18 6.02 3.76
N GLY A 125 7.02 4.87 3.10
CA GLY A 125 6.51 3.64 3.72
C GLY A 125 5.17 3.16 3.16
N GLY A 126 4.40 4.02 2.49
CA GLY A 126 3.16 3.64 1.82
C GLY A 126 2.17 2.94 2.76
N THR A 127 1.90 1.65 2.55
CA THR A 127 1.01 0.85 3.41
C THR A 127 1.38 0.96 4.89
N TRP A 128 2.66 0.94 5.23
CA TRP A 128 3.16 0.96 6.62
C TRP A 128 3.17 2.37 7.22
N TYR A 129 3.20 3.37 6.40
CA TYR A 129 2.96 4.76 6.81
C TYR A 129 1.49 5.00 7.17
N TRP A 130 0.56 4.53 6.33
CA TRP A 130 -0.86 4.80 6.47
C TRP A 130 -1.58 3.88 7.47
N ASN A 131 -1.07 2.70 7.74
CA ASN A 131 -1.71 1.72 8.61
C ASN A 131 -0.84 1.52 9.86
N ARG A 132 -1.29 2.05 10.99
CA ARG A 132 -0.54 2.04 12.25
C ARG A 132 -1.39 1.54 13.42
N TYR A 133 -2.42 0.75 13.17
CA TYR A 133 -3.26 0.19 14.23
C TYR A 133 -2.48 -0.79 15.12
N PRO A 134 -2.89 -0.95 16.40
CA PRO A 134 -2.24 -1.90 17.31
C PRO A 134 -2.22 -3.32 16.76
N GLY A 135 -1.09 -3.99 16.91
CA GLY A 135 -0.89 -5.35 16.43
C GLY A 135 -0.60 -5.49 14.93
N ILE A 136 -0.48 -4.38 14.20
CA ILE A 136 -0.14 -4.43 12.78
C ILE A 136 1.20 -5.13 12.56
N ALA A 137 1.21 -6.15 11.69
CA ALA A 137 2.39 -6.88 11.29
C ALA A 137 2.25 -7.39 9.85
N CYS A 138 3.36 -7.72 9.22
CA CYS A 138 3.33 -8.44 7.96
C CYS A 138 2.96 -9.91 8.20
N ASP A 139 2.15 -10.49 7.33
CA ASP A 139 1.78 -11.91 7.33
C ASP A 139 2.68 -12.75 6.38
N VAL A 140 3.65 -12.11 5.75
CA VAL A 140 4.71 -12.74 4.98
C VAL A 140 6.01 -12.72 5.81
N GLU A 141 6.80 -13.77 5.70
CA GLU A 141 8.09 -13.86 6.40
C GLU A 141 9.02 -12.70 6.01
N SER A 142 9.63 -12.06 7.02
CA SER A 142 10.39 -10.82 6.87
C SER A 142 11.52 -10.92 5.84
N TYR A 143 12.20 -12.06 5.77
CA TYR A 143 13.28 -12.30 4.79
C TYR A 143 12.79 -12.36 3.33
N SER A 144 11.52 -12.64 3.12
CA SER A 144 10.91 -12.62 1.78
C SER A 144 10.24 -11.30 1.47
N TYR A 145 9.78 -10.59 2.50
CA TYR A 145 8.98 -9.38 2.35
C TYR A 145 9.83 -8.10 2.29
N LEU A 146 10.83 -7.96 3.17
CA LEU A 146 11.66 -6.77 3.24
C LEU A 146 12.64 -6.72 2.06
N LEU A 147 12.72 -5.54 1.45
CA LEU A 147 13.52 -5.31 0.25
C LEU A 147 14.97 -4.98 0.60
N LEU A 148 15.91 -5.42 -0.24
CA LEU A 148 17.31 -4.96 -0.19
C LEU A 148 18.00 -5.23 1.17
N LEU A 149 17.69 -6.37 1.81
CA LEU A 149 18.26 -6.71 3.12
C LEU A 149 19.79 -6.76 3.09
N GLU A 150 20.37 -7.33 2.01
CA GLU A 150 21.82 -7.42 1.85
C GLU A 150 22.43 -6.03 1.65
N GLU A 151 21.85 -5.21 0.79
CA GLU A 151 22.34 -3.86 0.52
C GLU A 151 22.20 -2.95 1.74
N MET A 152 21.18 -3.18 2.56
CA MET A 152 20.98 -2.48 3.83
C MET A 152 21.85 -3.04 4.96
N GLY A 153 22.31 -4.28 4.85
CA GLY A 153 22.97 -4.99 5.95
C GLY A 153 22.04 -5.20 7.14
N TYR A 154 20.74 -5.42 6.86
CA TYR A 154 19.70 -5.47 7.87
C TYR A 154 19.24 -6.91 8.14
N ILE A 155 19.05 -7.23 9.40
CA ILE A 155 18.49 -8.52 9.84
C ILE A 155 17.17 -8.21 10.56
N PRO A 156 16.03 -8.68 10.05
CA PRO A 156 14.73 -8.49 10.71
C PRO A 156 14.72 -9.07 12.12
N THR A 157 14.04 -8.38 13.04
CA THR A 157 13.99 -8.78 14.46
C THR A 157 13.06 -9.95 14.71
N MET A 158 12.07 -10.16 13.82
CA MET A 158 11.07 -11.22 13.94
C MET A 158 10.79 -11.88 12.59
N LYS A 159 10.28 -13.12 12.65
CA LYS A 159 9.82 -13.86 11.47
C LYS A 159 8.76 -13.07 10.68
N PHE A 160 7.86 -12.41 11.38
CA PHE A 160 6.82 -11.54 10.84
C PHE A 160 7.00 -10.16 11.46
N ALA A 161 7.67 -9.27 10.75
CA ALA A 161 8.01 -7.94 11.24
C ALA A 161 6.76 -7.11 11.53
N SER A 162 6.82 -6.34 12.61
CA SER A 162 5.77 -5.39 12.96
C SER A 162 5.70 -4.26 11.92
N GLY A 163 4.52 -3.64 11.80
CA GLY A 163 4.36 -2.50 10.90
C GLY A 163 5.28 -1.33 11.23
N PHE A 164 5.58 -1.14 12.51
CA PHE A 164 6.52 -0.09 12.95
C PHE A 164 7.95 -0.40 12.52
N GLU A 165 8.42 -1.63 12.70
CA GLU A 165 9.74 -2.07 12.22
C GLU A 165 9.88 -1.88 10.71
N ILE A 166 8.82 -2.21 9.95
CA ILE A 166 8.83 -2.07 8.49
C ILE A 166 8.85 -0.59 8.09
N LEU A 167 8.12 0.28 8.81
CA LEU A 167 8.15 1.71 8.56
C LEU A 167 9.53 2.31 8.81
N GLU A 168 10.14 2.01 9.96
CA GLU A 168 11.51 2.44 10.29
C GLU A 168 12.53 1.93 9.27
N TYR A 169 12.33 0.72 8.78
CA TYR A 169 13.16 0.16 7.71
C TYR A 169 13.01 0.93 6.40
N CYS A 170 11.78 1.33 6.02
CA CYS A 170 11.54 2.19 4.85
C CYS A 170 12.26 3.54 4.98
N GLN A 171 12.16 4.16 6.15
CA GLN A 171 12.83 5.43 6.45
C GLN A 171 14.35 5.29 6.35
N SER A 172 14.91 4.23 6.94
CA SER A 172 16.35 3.94 6.85
C SER A 172 16.82 3.72 5.40
N MET A 173 16.00 3.05 4.57
CA MET A 173 16.29 2.93 3.12
C MET A 173 16.27 4.30 2.43
N ALA A 174 15.28 5.13 2.74
CA ALA A 174 15.14 6.44 2.13
C ALA A 174 16.34 7.35 2.46
N GLU A 175 16.79 7.34 3.71
CA GLU A 175 17.99 8.05 4.16
C GLU A 175 19.24 7.52 3.45
N ARG A 176 19.48 6.19 3.55
CA ARG A 176 20.70 5.57 3.03
C ARG A 176 20.88 5.78 1.54
N PHE A 177 19.81 5.76 0.77
CA PHE A 177 19.88 5.89 -0.70
C PHE A 177 19.64 7.33 -1.19
N GLY A 178 19.41 8.30 -0.28
CA GLY A 178 19.16 9.70 -0.63
C GLY A 178 17.84 9.91 -1.38
N PHE A 179 16.78 9.25 -0.92
CA PHE A 179 15.45 9.33 -1.52
C PHE A 179 14.75 10.65 -1.21
N TYR A 180 14.92 11.16 0.01
CA TYR A 180 14.20 12.35 0.48
C TYR A 180 14.39 13.58 -0.43
N ASP A 181 15.59 13.78 -0.98
CA ASP A 181 15.88 14.87 -1.91
C ASP A 181 15.17 14.74 -3.27
N LYS A 182 14.56 13.58 -3.54
CA LYS A 182 13.88 13.27 -4.79
C LYS A 182 12.36 13.32 -4.66
N CYS A 183 11.82 13.39 -3.45
CA CYS A 183 10.41 13.23 -3.16
C CYS A 183 9.72 14.53 -2.73
N LEU A 184 8.61 14.82 -3.35
CA LEU A 184 7.67 15.85 -2.95
C LEU A 184 6.60 15.19 -2.08
N PHE A 185 6.74 15.33 -0.76
CA PHE A 185 5.76 14.85 0.20
C PHE A 185 4.53 15.75 0.28
N HIS A 186 3.44 15.27 0.88
CA HIS A 186 2.15 15.96 0.93
C HIS A 186 1.69 16.46 -0.45
N THR A 187 1.96 15.66 -1.48
CA THR A 187 1.73 16.05 -2.87
C THR A 187 1.00 14.94 -3.60
N THR A 188 -0.29 15.15 -3.82
CA THR A 188 -1.16 14.19 -4.50
C THR A 188 -1.19 14.47 -6.00
N VAL A 189 -0.84 13.47 -6.82
CA VAL A 189 -1.03 13.57 -8.27
C VAL A 189 -2.51 13.40 -8.57
N GLU A 190 -3.12 14.43 -9.18
CA GLU A 190 -4.54 14.45 -9.53
C GLU A 190 -4.78 14.09 -10.99
N GLN A 191 -3.85 14.47 -11.87
CA GLN A 191 -4.02 14.27 -13.30
C GLN A 191 -2.69 14.02 -14.00
N THR A 192 -2.71 13.08 -14.94
CA THR A 192 -1.64 12.87 -15.90
C THR A 192 -2.21 12.92 -17.31
N SER A 193 -1.56 13.65 -18.21
CA SER A 193 -1.98 13.81 -19.59
C SER A 193 -0.78 13.69 -20.51
N TRP A 194 -0.89 12.87 -21.57
CA TRP A 194 0.13 12.74 -22.58
C TRP A 194 -0.03 13.81 -23.65
N SER A 195 1.07 14.40 -24.11
CA SER A 195 1.12 15.30 -25.26
C SER A 195 1.97 14.67 -26.36
N GLU A 196 1.33 14.31 -27.47
CA GLU A 196 2.04 13.80 -28.65
C GLU A 196 3.01 14.83 -29.24
N GLU A 197 2.59 16.09 -29.26
CA GLU A 197 3.41 17.20 -29.79
C GLU A 197 4.71 17.38 -28.97
N ALA A 198 4.58 17.33 -27.63
CA ALA A 198 5.73 17.52 -26.75
C ALA A 198 6.52 16.23 -26.49
N GLY A 199 5.95 15.05 -26.81
CA GLY A 199 6.50 13.75 -26.42
C GLY A 199 6.71 13.61 -24.92
N ARG A 200 5.78 14.18 -24.12
CA ARG A 200 5.91 14.30 -22.66
C ARG A 200 4.57 14.11 -21.98
N TRP A 201 4.64 13.58 -20.77
CA TRP A 201 3.55 13.63 -19.80
C TRP A 201 3.50 14.99 -19.13
N SER A 202 2.30 15.53 -18.93
CA SER A 202 2.00 16.64 -18.05
C SER A 202 1.34 16.10 -16.80
N VAL A 203 1.90 16.38 -15.63
CA VAL A 203 1.44 15.88 -14.33
C VAL A 203 1.02 17.07 -13.48
N ARG A 204 -0.23 17.04 -12.98
CA ARG A 204 -0.78 18.07 -12.09
C ARG A 204 -1.00 17.49 -10.70
N THR A 205 -0.75 18.31 -9.69
CA THR A 205 -0.93 17.93 -8.28
C THR A 205 -1.94 18.83 -7.58
N ASP A 206 -2.43 18.37 -6.43
CA ASP A 206 -3.30 19.11 -5.50
C ASP A 206 -2.67 20.42 -4.97
N ARG A 207 -1.36 20.58 -5.15
CA ARG A 207 -0.62 21.78 -4.77
C ARG A 207 -0.43 22.78 -5.91
N GLY A 208 -1.10 22.56 -7.03
CA GLY A 208 -1.02 23.41 -8.21
C GLY A 208 0.25 23.21 -9.05
N ASP A 209 1.07 22.21 -8.73
CA ASP A 209 2.25 21.90 -9.53
C ASP A 209 1.87 21.47 -10.93
N VAL A 210 2.70 21.83 -11.90
CA VAL A 210 2.65 21.35 -13.27
C VAL A 210 4.04 20.86 -13.64
N MET A 211 4.20 19.55 -13.70
CA MET A 211 5.47 18.92 -14.00
C MET A 211 5.42 18.20 -15.35
N LYS A 212 6.50 18.23 -16.08
CA LYS A 212 6.63 17.46 -17.32
C LYS A 212 7.59 16.29 -17.10
N ALA A 213 7.24 15.12 -17.64
CA ALA A 213 8.09 13.96 -17.55
C ALA A 213 8.09 13.16 -18.86
N ARG A 214 9.22 12.54 -19.20
CA ARG A 214 9.29 11.61 -20.31
C ARG A 214 8.58 10.30 -19.98
N PHE A 215 8.73 9.83 -18.73
CA PHE A 215 8.08 8.64 -18.22
C PHE A 215 7.34 8.96 -16.93
N VAL A 216 6.15 8.37 -16.76
CA VAL A 216 5.41 8.38 -15.49
C VAL A 216 5.24 6.94 -15.03
N LEU A 217 5.71 6.65 -13.81
CA LEU A 217 5.63 5.33 -13.20
C LEU A 217 4.66 5.38 -12.02
N LEU A 218 3.69 4.47 -12.02
CA LEU A 218 2.69 4.38 -10.95
C LEU A 218 3.13 3.36 -9.90
N ALA A 219 3.47 3.84 -8.71
CA ALA A 219 3.85 3.07 -7.52
C ALA A 219 2.92 3.35 -6.33
N ASN A 220 1.68 3.77 -6.60
CA ASN A 220 0.73 4.33 -5.65
C ASN A 220 0.08 3.31 -4.69
N GLY A 221 0.31 2.01 -4.87
CA GLY A 221 -0.27 0.97 -4.01
C GLY A 221 -1.81 0.94 -4.03
N ILE A 222 -2.40 0.15 -3.11
CA ILE A 222 -3.86 -0.03 -3.01
C ILE A 222 -4.40 0.08 -1.57
N LEU A 223 -3.54 0.12 -0.54
CA LEU A 223 -3.94 0.06 0.88
C LEU A 223 -3.72 1.39 1.62
N THR A 224 -3.89 2.52 0.95
CA THR A 224 -3.57 3.84 1.51
C THR A 224 -4.79 4.74 1.69
N THR A 225 -5.91 4.42 1.06
CA THR A 225 -7.16 5.20 1.17
C THR A 225 -8.22 4.33 1.81
N PRO A 226 -8.80 4.77 2.95
CA PRO A 226 -9.86 4.04 3.61
C PRO A 226 -11.12 4.00 2.74
N LYS A 227 -11.97 3.02 3.00
CA LYS A 227 -13.32 2.93 2.43
C LYS A 227 -14.29 2.69 3.58
N LEU A 228 -15.29 3.55 3.71
CA LEU A 228 -16.31 3.41 4.73
C LEU A 228 -17.52 2.66 4.17
N ALA A 229 -17.89 1.58 4.84
CA ALA A 229 -19.14 0.90 4.54
C ALA A 229 -20.33 1.81 4.84
N ARG A 230 -21.37 1.72 4.02
CA ARG A 230 -22.64 2.42 4.30
C ARG A 230 -23.37 1.67 5.41
N ILE A 231 -23.32 2.22 6.61
CA ILE A 231 -23.99 1.70 7.80
C ILE A 231 -25.00 2.74 8.23
N GLU A 232 -26.26 2.35 8.32
CA GLU A 232 -27.35 3.24 8.76
C GLU A 232 -27.08 3.73 10.20
N GLY A 233 -27.23 5.03 10.44
CA GLY A 233 -26.98 5.67 11.73
C GLY A 233 -25.51 5.90 12.06
N MET A 234 -24.60 5.72 11.14
CA MET A 234 -23.17 5.94 11.40
C MET A 234 -22.88 7.40 11.80
N GLU A 235 -23.60 8.34 11.21
CA GLU A 235 -23.54 9.78 11.49
C GLU A 235 -24.19 10.16 12.82
N GLU A 236 -25.04 9.29 13.37
CA GLU A 236 -25.71 9.51 14.66
C GLU A 236 -24.86 9.03 15.85
N PHE A 237 -23.81 8.26 15.60
CA PHE A 237 -22.94 7.75 16.66
C PHE A 237 -22.24 8.90 17.40
N LYS A 238 -22.40 8.96 18.71
CA LYS A 238 -21.89 10.06 19.55
C LYS A 238 -20.56 9.74 20.24
N GLY A 239 -20.07 8.52 20.09
CA GLY A 239 -18.76 8.12 20.60
C GLY A 239 -17.63 8.49 19.61
N GLU A 240 -16.39 8.29 20.06
CA GLU A 240 -15.23 8.42 19.18
C GLU A 240 -15.27 7.37 18.09
N SER A 241 -15.02 7.78 16.87
CA SER A 241 -14.99 6.87 15.71
C SER A 241 -13.90 7.25 14.74
N PHE A 242 -13.09 6.26 14.37
CA PHE A 242 -12.02 6.42 13.37
C PHE A 242 -11.83 5.14 12.57
N HIS A 243 -11.25 5.28 11.40
CA HIS A 243 -10.89 4.13 10.58
C HIS A 243 -9.54 3.58 11.02
N THR A 244 -9.35 2.26 10.99
CA THR A 244 -8.09 1.61 11.42
C THR A 244 -6.85 2.10 10.66
N SER A 245 -7.00 2.51 9.39
CA SER A 245 -5.91 3.15 8.62
C SER A 245 -5.69 4.65 8.96
N ARG A 246 -6.43 5.17 9.91
CA ARG A 246 -6.29 6.51 10.50
C ARG A 246 -6.42 6.36 12.01
N TRP A 247 -5.61 5.46 12.55
CA TRP A 247 -5.64 5.15 13.98
C TRP A 247 -5.31 6.40 14.79
N ASP A 248 -6.21 6.72 15.71
CA ASP A 248 -6.08 7.88 16.59
C ASP A 248 -5.50 7.43 17.92
N TYR A 249 -4.21 7.72 18.13
CA TYR A 249 -3.51 7.38 19.37
C TYR A 249 -3.80 8.34 20.53
N ASP A 250 -4.45 9.48 20.29
CA ASP A 250 -4.87 10.41 21.33
C ASP A 250 -6.13 9.92 22.05
N VAL A 251 -6.84 8.97 21.45
CA VAL A 251 -8.01 8.32 22.06
C VAL A 251 -7.57 7.16 22.95
N ASP A 252 -7.62 7.36 24.27
CA ASP A 252 -7.42 6.26 25.24
C ASP A 252 -8.62 5.32 25.25
N LEU A 253 -8.42 4.07 24.85
CA LEU A 253 -9.42 3.01 24.82
C LEU A 253 -9.46 2.18 26.09
N THR A 254 -8.59 2.44 27.08
CA THR A 254 -8.48 1.67 28.31
C THR A 254 -9.80 1.71 29.10
N GLY A 255 -10.32 0.52 29.40
CA GLY A 255 -11.57 0.38 30.17
C GLY A 255 -12.85 0.82 29.45
N LYS A 256 -12.79 1.19 28.18
CA LYS A 256 -13.97 1.59 27.39
C LYS A 256 -14.67 0.38 26.76
N ARG A 257 -15.90 0.60 26.34
CA ARG A 257 -16.64 -0.33 25.45
C ARG A 257 -16.30 0.04 24.03
N VAL A 258 -15.76 -0.90 23.28
CA VAL A 258 -15.27 -0.67 21.91
C VAL A 258 -15.93 -1.62 20.94
N GLY A 259 -16.42 -1.10 19.82
CA GLY A 259 -16.88 -1.90 18.68
C GLY A 259 -15.88 -1.82 17.53
N ILE A 260 -15.55 -2.95 16.92
CA ILE A 260 -14.75 -3.00 15.71
C ILE A 260 -15.57 -3.60 14.58
N ILE A 261 -15.67 -2.89 13.47
CA ILE A 261 -16.47 -3.31 12.32
C ILE A 261 -15.53 -3.86 11.24
N GLY A 262 -15.69 -5.14 10.95
CA GLY A 262 -14.91 -5.83 9.93
C GLY A 262 -14.29 -7.14 10.43
N THR A 263 -13.98 -8.03 9.49
CA THR A 263 -13.44 -9.37 9.74
C THR A 263 -12.20 -9.68 8.89
N GLY A 264 -11.56 -8.64 8.34
CA GLY A 264 -10.36 -8.77 7.53
C GLY A 264 -9.09 -8.91 8.36
N ALA A 265 -7.93 -8.96 7.69
CA ALA A 265 -6.62 -9.09 8.31
C ALA A 265 -6.39 -8.04 9.42
N THR A 266 -6.82 -6.81 9.22
CA THR A 266 -6.74 -5.73 10.22
C THR A 266 -7.42 -6.12 11.54
N SER A 267 -8.66 -6.64 11.48
CA SER A 267 -9.39 -7.06 12.69
C SER A 267 -8.72 -8.25 13.37
N VAL A 268 -8.21 -9.22 12.61
CA VAL A 268 -7.48 -10.38 13.14
C VAL A 268 -6.27 -9.93 13.97
N GLN A 269 -5.61 -8.87 13.56
CA GLN A 269 -4.44 -8.32 14.25
C GLN A 269 -4.81 -7.35 15.39
N ALA A 270 -5.79 -6.46 15.17
CA ALA A 270 -6.14 -5.42 16.14
C ALA A 270 -6.96 -5.95 17.32
N VAL A 271 -7.88 -6.90 17.09
CA VAL A 271 -8.77 -7.42 18.14
C VAL A 271 -8.01 -8.01 19.34
N PRO A 272 -6.98 -8.85 19.18
CA PRO A 272 -6.21 -9.37 20.30
C PRO A 272 -5.51 -8.29 21.15
N GLU A 273 -5.06 -7.21 20.50
CA GLU A 273 -4.41 -6.10 21.20
C GLU A 273 -5.42 -5.24 21.96
N LEU A 274 -6.56 -4.95 21.34
CA LEU A 274 -7.64 -4.21 21.98
C LEU A 274 -8.23 -4.96 23.18
N ALA A 275 -8.42 -6.26 23.06
CA ALA A 275 -8.96 -7.09 24.13
C ALA A 275 -8.15 -7.06 25.43
N LYS A 276 -6.86 -6.66 25.37
CA LYS A 276 -6.00 -6.53 26.55
C LYS A 276 -6.32 -5.29 27.38
N VAL A 277 -6.92 -4.26 26.79
CA VAL A 277 -7.03 -2.93 27.42
C VAL A 277 -8.48 -2.44 27.56
N VAL A 278 -9.38 -2.88 26.68
CA VAL A 278 -10.79 -2.44 26.72
C VAL A 278 -11.60 -3.20 27.77
N LYS A 279 -12.69 -2.60 28.23
CA LYS A 279 -13.63 -3.25 29.16
C LYS A 279 -14.49 -4.32 28.47
N GLU A 280 -14.98 -3.98 27.28
CA GLU A 280 -15.83 -4.85 26.46
C GLU A 280 -15.48 -4.60 24.97
N LEU A 281 -15.41 -5.67 24.19
CA LEU A 281 -15.13 -5.61 22.75
C LEU A 281 -16.25 -6.31 21.97
N PHE A 282 -16.77 -5.63 20.94
CA PHE A 282 -17.87 -6.09 20.09
C PHE A 282 -17.42 -6.18 18.63
#